data_0611bbc65dab8cc178ee372b1562c102
#
_entry.id   0611bbc65dab8cc178ee372b1562c102
#
_cell.length_a   1.000
_cell.length_b   1.000
_cell.length_c   1.000
_cell.angle_alpha   90.00
_cell.angle_beta   90.00
_cell.angle_gamma   90.00
#
_symmetry.space_group_name_H-M   'P 1'
#
loop_
_entity.id
_entity.type
_entity.pdbx_description
1 polymer ?
#
loop_
_entity_poly.entity_id
_entity_poly.type
_entity_poly.pdbx_seq_one_letter_code
_entity_poly.pdbx_strand_id
1 'polypeptide(L)'
;MKINITDAFYGISPSDSELSTGEKGFQLFFNEFLKNNTNFKNVNLILDFSNIINIDLNKILLFSQLSETHRNNNKSFVIVCQGIEFDKIPDEIVAVPTFKEAEDIIEIEDIERDLGI
;
A
#
# COMPACT_ATOMS: atom_id res chain seq x y z
N MET A 1 -4.09 12.10 5.10
CA MET A 1 -4.30 10.88 4.28
C MET A 1 -5.29 11.18 3.17
N LYS A 2 -4.91 10.89 1.94
CA LYS A 2 -5.81 11.00 0.78
C LYS A 2 -6.32 9.63 0.42
N ILE A 3 -7.61 9.53 0.09
CA ILE A 3 -8.21 8.27 -0.34
C ILE A 3 -8.89 8.50 -1.69
N ASN A 4 -8.52 7.68 -2.67
CA ASN A 4 -9.12 7.67 -3.98
C ASN A 4 -9.83 6.34 -4.19
N ILE A 5 -11.15 6.36 -4.29
CA ILE A 5 -11.98 5.15 -4.34
C ILE A 5 -12.30 4.80 -5.79
N THR A 6 -11.99 3.57 -6.17
CA THR A 6 -12.38 3.00 -7.47
C THR A 6 -13.18 1.71 -7.23
N ASP A 7 -13.77 1.16 -8.27
CA ASP A 7 -14.49 -0.12 -8.18
C ASP A 7 -13.55 -1.28 -7.85
N ALA A 8 -12.27 -1.18 -8.24
CA ALA A 8 -11.31 -2.26 -8.12
C ALA A 8 -10.47 -2.17 -6.84
N PHE A 9 -10.25 -0.96 -6.31
CA PHE A 9 -9.37 -0.74 -5.16
C PHE A 9 -9.57 0.62 -4.54
N TYR A 10 -9.06 0.80 -3.31
CA TYR A 10 -8.87 2.12 -2.71
C TYR A 10 -7.40 2.48 -2.82
N GLY A 11 -7.11 3.64 -3.41
CA GLY A 11 -5.76 4.20 -3.47
C GLY A 11 -5.56 5.14 -2.28
N ILE A 12 -4.57 4.89 -1.47
CA ILE A 12 -4.31 5.64 -0.23
C ILE A 12 -2.92 6.23 -0.30
N SER A 13 -2.81 7.52 -0.04
CA SER A 13 -1.53 8.23 -0.08
C SER A 13 -1.44 9.29 1.02
N PRO A 14 -0.22 9.70 1.41
CA PRO A 14 -0.07 10.83 2.31
C PRO A 14 -0.59 12.12 1.68
N SER A 15 -1.19 12.97 2.50
CA SER A 15 -1.64 14.30 2.06
C SER A 15 -0.43 15.23 1.84
N ASP A 16 -0.66 16.34 1.15
CA ASP A 16 0.40 17.33 0.92
C ASP A 16 0.97 17.88 2.23
N SER A 17 0.11 18.10 3.23
CA SER A 17 0.56 18.57 4.53
C SER A 17 1.39 17.53 5.28
N GLU A 18 1.04 16.26 5.15
CA GLU A 18 1.83 15.16 5.72
C GLU A 18 3.19 15.04 5.03
N LEU A 19 3.21 15.17 3.70
CA LEU A 19 4.46 15.12 2.94
C LEU A 19 5.40 16.26 3.30
N SER A 20 4.87 17.45 3.58
CA SER A 20 5.68 18.63 3.87
C SER A 20 6.36 18.60 5.24
N THR A 21 5.93 17.73 6.15
CA THR A 21 6.47 17.64 7.52
C THR A 21 7.39 16.43 7.74
N GLY A 22 7.77 15.73 6.67
CA GLY A 22 8.77 14.66 6.72
C GLY A 22 8.39 13.50 7.64
N GLU A 23 9.31 13.15 8.57
CA GLU A 23 9.11 12.04 9.49
C GLU A 23 7.84 12.14 10.32
N LYS A 24 7.57 13.33 10.83
CA LYS A 24 6.36 13.59 11.63
C LYS A 24 5.10 13.39 10.79
N GLY A 25 5.12 13.86 9.56
CA GLY A 25 4.00 13.71 8.64
C GLY A 25 3.75 12.25 8.29
N PHE A 26 4.81 11.47 8.06
CA PHE A 26 4.68 10.05 7.80
C PHE A 26 4.07 9.32 9.01
N GLN A 27 4.52 9.67 10.22
CA GLN A 27 3.97 9.07 11.44
C GLN A 27 2.48 9.38 11.60
N LEU A 28 2.07 10.62 11.31
CA LEU A 28 0.66 11.00 11.33
C LEU A 28 -0.15 10.19 10.31
N PHE A 29 0.37 10.05 9.11
CA PHE A 29 -0.26 9.23 8.06
C PHE A 29 -0.42 7.78 8.53
N PHE A 30 0.64 7.19 9.04
CA PHE A 30 0.63 5.80 9.49
C PHE A 30 -0.40 5.59 10.61
N ASN A 31 -0.43 6.49 11.59
CA ASN A 31 -1.39 6.42 12.70
C ASN A 31 -2.84 6.52 12.20
N GLU A 32 -3.09 7.39 11.23
CA GLU A 32 -4.42 7.54 10.65
C GLU A 32 -4.81 6.31 9.84
N PHE A 33 -3.86 5.74 9.09
CA PHE A 33 -4.09 4.49 8.37
C PHE A 33 -4.49 3.37 9.33
N LEU A 34 -3.79 3.24 10.45
CA LEU A 34 -4.11 2.22 11.46
C LEU A 34 -5.52 2.39 12.02
N LYS A 35 -5.95 3.63 12.28
CA LYS A 35 -7.30 3.90 12.78
C LYS A 35 -8.39 3.49 11.81
N ASN A 36 -8.11 3.55 10.52
CA ASN A 36 -9.08 3.26 9.46
C ASN A 36 -8.94 1.84 8.91
N ASN A 37 -8.02 1.06 9.40
CA ASN A 37 -7.71 -0.25 8.84
C ASN A 37 -8.92 -1.19 8.77
N THR A 38 -9.79 -1.16 9.78
CA THR A 38 -11.02 -1.97 9.77
C THR A 38 -11.96 -1.60 8.63
N ASN A 39 -11.97 -0.33 8.23
CA ASN A 39 -12.81 0.14 7.12
C ASN A 39 -12.30 -0.34 5.76
N PHE A 40 -11.03 -0.75 5.70
CA PHE A 40 -10.38 -1.15 4.45
C PHE A 40 -10.29 -2.66 4.25
N LYS A 41 -10.66 -3.46 5.24
CA LYS A 41 -10.39 -4.91 5.22
C LYS A 41 -11.07 -5.69 4.11
N ASN A 42 -12.14 -5.13 3.53
CA ASN A 42 -12.92 -5.82 2.49
C ASN A 42 -12.66 -5.28 1.08
N VAL A 43 -11.64 -4.46 0.89
CA VAL A 43 -11.30 -3.89 -0.41
C VAL A 43 -9.83 -4.10 -0.71
N ASN A 44 -9.49 -4.13 -2.00
CA ASN A 44 -8.10 -4.12 -2.41
C ASN A 44 -7.50 -2.76 -2.12
N LEU A 45 -6.24 -2.71 -1.72
CA LEU A 45 -5.55 -1.48 -1.36
C LEU A 45 -4.30 -1.27 -2.20
N ILE A 46 -4.11 -0.02 -2.64
CA ILE A 46 -2.83 0.47 -3.14
C ILE A 46 -2.39 1.58 -2.19
N LEU A 47 -1.24 1.40 -1.53
CA LEU A 47 -0.59 2.46 -0.77
C LEU A 47 0.41 3.14 -1.69
N ASP A 48 0.13 4.39 -2.04
CA ASP A 48 0.92 5.13 -3.02
C ASP A 48 1.87 6.10 -2.32
N PHE A 49 3.14 5.74 -2.28
CA PHE A 49 4.23 6.55 -1.75
C PHE A 49 5.11 7.14 -2.84
N SER A 50 4.61 7.21 -4.09
CA SER A 50 5.38 7.70 -5.22
C SER A 50 5.83 9.16 -5.05
N ASN A 51 5.15 9.94 -4.22
CA ASN A 51 5.51 11.32 -3.94
C ASN A 51 6.56 11.47 -2.83
N ILE A 52 7.00 10.37 -2.23
CA ILE A 52 8.08 10.39 -1.24
C ILE A 52 9.38 10.03 -1.95
N ILE A 53 10.30 10.98 -2.01
CA ILE A 53 11.60 10.75 -2.63
C ILE A 53 12.47 9.96 -1.64
N ASN A 54 13.04 8.85 -2.11
CA ASN A 54 13.94 8.01 -1.30
C ASN A 54 13.31 7.54 0.02
N ILE A 55 12.11 6.96 -0.07
CA ILE A 55 11.47 6.39 1.12
C ILE A 55 12.38 5.33 1.74
N ASP A 56 12.48 5.35 3.07
CA ASP A 56 13.29 4.40 3.83
C ASP A 56 12.63 3.01 3.80
N LEU A 57 13.44 1.99 3.55
CA LEU A 57 12.97 0.60 3.60
C LEU A 57 12.28 0.28 4.93
N ASN A 58 12.78 0.81 6.05
CA ASN A 58 12.17 0.59 7.36
C ASN A 58 10.74 1.10 7.44
N LYS A 59 10.39 2.15 6.69
CA LYS A 59 9.01 2.65 6.63
C LYS A 59 8.10 1.66 5.89
N ILE A 60 8.62 1.06 4.83
CA ILE A 60 7.88 0.02 4.11
C ILE A 60 7.64 -1.19 5.00
N LEU A 61 8.64 -1.60 5.78
CA LEU A 61 8.55 -2.75 6.67
C LEU A 61 7.51 -2.58 7.78
N LEU A 62 7.14 -1.35 8.12
CA LEU A 62 6.06 -1.10 9.09
C LEU A 62 4.72 -1.69 8.64
N PHE A 63 4.54 -1.89 7.35
CA PHE A 63 3.31 -2.43 6.79
C PHE A 63 3.31 -3.96 6.65
N SER A 64 4.36 -4.63 7.08
CA SER A 64 4.52 -6.08 6.91
C SER A 64 3.34 -6.88 7.48
N GLN A 65 3.00 -6.63 8.74
CA GLN A 65 1.89 -7.31 9.41
C GLN A 65 0.54 -6.96 8.78
N LEU A 66 0.35 -5.69 8.45
CA LEU A 66 -0.88 -5.22 7.82
C LEU A 66 -1.08 -5.85 6.44
N SER A 67 -0.01 -5.93 5.65
CA SER A 67 -0.03 -6.57 4.34
C SER A 67 -0.40 -8.05 4.45
N GLU A 68 0.27 -8.77 5.33
CA GLU A 68 0.01 -10.20 5.53
C GLU A 68 -1.43 -10.45 5.94
N THR A 69 -1.94 -9.71 6.92
CA THR A 69 -3.32 -9.85 7.40
C THR A 69 -4.32 -9.57 6.28
N HIS A 70 -4.08 -8.52 5.52
CA HIS A 70 -4.96 -8.10 4.44
C HIS A 70 -5.01 -9.15 3.32
N ARG A 71 -3.84 -9.66 2.95
CA ARG A 71 -3.74 -10.70 1.91
C ARG A 71 -4.35 -12.02 2.36
N ASN A 72 -4.21 -12.36 3.64
CA ASN A 72 -4.86 -13.54 4.20
C ASN A 72 -6.39 -13.42 4.23
N ASN A 73 -6.90 -12.20 4.17
CA ASN A 73 -8.34 -11.94 4.04
C ASN A 73 -8.80 -11.93 2.56
N ASN A 74 -7.99 -12.44 1.66
CA ASN A 74 -8.27 -12.57 0.22
C ASN A 74 -8.46 -11.23 -0.49
N LYS A 75 -7.71 -10.22 -0.08
CA LYS A 75 -7.67 -8.91 -0.73
C LYS A 75 -6.24 -8.54 -1.06
N SER A 76 -6.06 -7.76 -2.12
CA SER A 76 -4.74 -7.30 -2.52
C SER A 76 -4.28 -6.14 -1.67
N PHE A 77 -2.98 -6.07 -1.42
CA PHE A 77 -2.33 -4.99 -0.70
C PHE A 77 -1.01 -4.73 -1.40
N VAL A 78 -0.93 -3.63 -2.13
CA VAL A 78 0.25 -3.31 -2.94
C VAL A 78 0.77 -1.94 -2.56
N ILE A 79 2.08 -1.84 -2.39
CA ILE A 79 2.75 -0.57 -2.06
C ILE A 79 3.47 -0.07 -3.32
N VAL A 80 3.25 1.20 -3.67
CA VAL A 80 3.98 1.87 -4.74
C VAL A 80 5.05 2.73 -4.09
N CYS A 81 6.32 2.47 -4.41
CA CYS A 81 7.45 3.24 -3.88
C CYS A 81 8.64 3.14 -4.82
N GLN A 82 9.54 4.12 -4.73
CA GLN A 82 10.73 4.20 -5.57
C GLN A 82 11.96 4.44 -4.70
N GLY A 83 13.14 4.14 -5.25
CA GLY A 83 14.41 4.45 -4.59
C GLY A 83 14.81 3.46 -3.51
N ILE A 84 14.22 2.28 -3.48
CA ILE A 84 14.59 1.21 -2.55
C ILE A 84 15.10 -0.03 -3.29
N GLU A 85 15.78 -0.91 -2.59
CA GLU A 85 16.20 -2.19 -3.13
C GLU A 85 15.07 -3.20 -2.95
N PHE A 86 14.33 -3.49 -4.03
CA PHE A 86 13.15 -4.34 -3.97
C PHE A 86 13.45 -5.77 -3.55
N ASP A 87 14.66 -6.25 -3.80
CA ASP A 87 15.09 -7.59 -3.38
C ASP A 87 15.21 -7.75 -1.87
N LYS A 88 15.24 -6.64 -1.11
CA LYS A 88 15.26 -6.65 0.35
C LYS A 88 13.87 -6.62 0.98
N ILE A 89 12.83 -6.53 0.16
CA ILE A 89 11.45 -6.53 0.66
C ILE A 89 11.02 -7.98 0.92
N PRO A 90 10.49 -8.28 2.13
CA PRO A 90 10.06 -9.64 2.44
C PRO A 90 8.83 -10.05 1.63
N ASP A 91 8.63 -11.36 1.47
CA ASP A 91 7.59 -11.93 0.62
C ASP A 91 6.16 -11.53 1.02
N GLU A 92 5.92 -11.21 2.28
CA GLU A 92 4.59 -10.79 2.74
C GLU A 92 4.21 -9.38 2.29
N ILE A 93 5.15 -8.62 1.72
CA ILE A 93 4.88 -7.29 1.16
C ILE A 93 5.04 -7.35 -0.35
N VAL A 94 4.02 -6.87 -1.06
CA VAL A 94 4.10 -6.67 -2.51
C VAL A 94 4.35 -5.18 -2.75
N ALA A 95 5.48 -4.85 -3.34
CA ALA A 95 5.85 -3.47 -3.64
C ALA A 95 6.35 -3.35 -5.06
N VAL A 96 5.96 -2.28 -5.73
CA VAL A 96 6.30 -2.02 -7.13
C VAL A 96 6.64 -0.53 -7.32
N PRO A 97 7.42 -0.19 -8.37
CA PRO A 97 7.85 1.18 -8.56
C PRO A 97 6.80 2.12 -9.19
N THR A 98 5.75 1.60 -9.80
CA THR A 98 4.75 2.44 -10.46
C THR A 98 3.33 2.06 -10.07
N PHE A 99 2.45 3.06 -10.13
CA PHE A 99 1.02 2.85 -9.86
C PHE A 99 0.39 1.89 -10.88
N LYS A 100 0.81 1.98 -12.14
CA LYS A 100 0.31 1.10 -13.20
C LYS A 100 0.63 -0.36 -12.91
N GLU A 101 1.82 -0.65 -12.44
CA GLU A 101 2.18 -2.02 -12.05
C GLU A 101 1.33 -2.52 -10.90
N ALA A 102 1.01 -1.64 -9.94
CA ALA A 102 0.12 -2.00 -8.82
C ALA A 102 -1.28 -2.34 -9.31
N GLU A 103 -1.83 -1.54 -10.23
CA GLU A 103 -3.14 -1.81 -10.82
C GLU A 103 -3.15 -3.16 -11.55
N ASP A 104 -2.09 -3.45 -12.31
CA ASP A 104 -1.97 -4.71 -13.04
C ASP A 104 -1.94 -5.91 -12.10
N ILE A 105 -1.22 -5.80 -10.98
CA ILE A 105 -1.18 -6.86 -9.97
C ILE A 105 -2.57 -7.12 -9.39
N ILE A 106 -3.31 -6.07 -9.05
CA ILE A 106 -4.66 -6.22 -8.50
C ILE A 106 -5.58 -6.90 -9.51
N GLU A 107 -5.50 -6.50 -10.76
CA GLU A 107 -6.32 -7.12 -11.82
C GLU A 107 -6.02 -8.61 -11.94
N ILE A 108 -4.74 -8.97 -11.97
CA ILE A 108 -4.31 -10.37 -12.06
C ILE A 108 -4.79 -11.15 -10.82
N GLU A 109 -4.61 -10.61 -9.64
CA GLU A 109 -5.00 -11.30 -8.40
C GLU A 109 -6.51 -11.45 -8.29
N ASP A 110 -7.30 -10.47 -8.73
CA ASP A 110 -8.75 -10.57 -8.76
C ASP A 110 -9.21 -11.68 -9.71
N ILE A 111 -8.58 -11.79 -10.89
CA ILE A 111 -8.87 -12.85 -11.85
C ILE A 111 -8.54 -14.21 -11.24
N GLU A 112 -7.39 -14.34 -10.59
CA GLU A 112 -6.98 -15.59 -9.95
C GLU A 112 -7.97 -16.02 -8.86
N ARG A 113 -8.42 -15.07 -8.05
CA ARG A 113 -9.41 -15.34 -6.98
C ARG A 113 -10.75 -15.78 -7.57
N ASP A 114 -11.19 -15.16 -8.67
CA ASP A 114 -12.44 -15.51 -9.35
C ASP A 114 -12.37 -16.94 -9.94
N LEU A 115 -11.19 -17.36 -10.37
CA LEU A 115 -10.96 -18.69 -10.91
C LEU A 115 -10.70 -19.74 -9.82
N GLY A 116 -10.56 -19.34 -8.58
CA GLY A 116 -10.28 -20.24 -7.48
C GLY A 116 -8.83 -20.76 -7.45
N ILE A 117 -7.93 -19.99 -8.04
CA ILE A 117 -6.51 -20.38 -8.11
C ILE A 117 -5.76 -19.92 -6.86
#